data_75378deb79b66264268ac3b692d18f4b
#
_entry.id   75378deb79b66264268ac3b692d18f4b
#
_cell.length_a   1.000
_cell.length_b   1.000
_cell.length_c   1.000
_cell.angle_alpha   90.00
_cell.angle_beta   90.00
_cell.angle_gamma   90.00
#
_symmetry.space_group_name_H-M   'P 1'
#
loop_
_entity.id
_entity.type
_entity.pdbx_description
1 polymer ?
#
loop_
_entity_poly.entity_id
_entity_poly.type
_entity_poly.pdbx_seq_one_letter_code
_entity_poly.pdbx_strand_id
1 'polypeptide(L)'
;ERGKESLYIQETFFEKGMLAAKLFSEQNSDATAVLGFNDEIALGFCKEIRRLGYEIPGDLSVMGIDGVYSRRYPDLLLTSLELNPRAIGEKCVEVLLNVIDGNKVKYVTHMPVKGPEGDSVRNLRS
;
A
#
# COMPACT_ATOMS: atom_id res chain seq x y z
N GLU A 1 -20.89 -39.51 -1.03
CA GLU A 1 -19.74 -38.74 -1.54
C GLU A 1 -19.84 -37.34 -0.96
N ARG A 2 -19.09 -37.06 0.12
CA ARG A 2 -18.98 -35.72 0.68
C ARG A 2 -17.99 -34.94 -0.17
N GLY A 3 -18.47 -33.86 -0.81
CA GLY A 3 -17.67 -32.97 -1.59
C GLY A 3 -16.46 -32.49 -0.80
N LYS A 4 -15.29 -32.59 -1.40
CA LYS A 4 -14.09 -31.94 -0.91
C LYS A 4 -14.33 -30.45 -0.99
N GLU A 5 -14.69 -29.81 0.13
CA GLU A 5 -14.54 -28.36 0.27
C GLU A 5 -13.06 -28.04 0.11
N SER A 6 -12.71 -27.51 -1.04
CA SER A 6 -11.40 -26.92 -1.27
C SER A 6 -11.32 -25.68 -0.39
N LEU A 7 -10.66 -25.80 0.75
CA LEU A 7 -10.25 -24.66 1.57
C LEU A 7 -9.26 -23.84 0.75
N TYR A 8 -9.76 -22.87 0.00
CA TYR A 8 -8.92 -21.80 -0.56
C TYR A 8 -8.53 -20.91 0.61
N ILE A 9 -7.39 -21.19 1.23
CA ILE A 9 -6.72 -20.24 2.11
C ILE A 9 -6.18 -19.16 1.20
N GLN A 10 -6.93 -18.07 1.09
CA GLN A 10 -6.49 -16.91 0.33
C GLN A 10 -5.51 -16.16 1.22
N GLU A 11 -4.24 -16.08 0.79
CA GLU A 11 -3.22 -15.26 1.45
C GLU A 11 -3.69 -13.81 1.54
N THR A 12 -3.50 -13.20 2.69
CA THR A 12 -3.75 -11.77 2.92
C THR A 12 -2.75 -10.94 2.11
N PHE A 13 -3.05 -9.67 1.90
CA PHE A 13 -2.09 -8.74 1.28
C PHE A 13 -0.79 -8.66 2.07
N PHE A 14 -0.86 -8.73 3.39
CA PHE A 14 0.31 -8.74 4.25
C PHE A 14 1.21 -9.97 4.00
N GLU A 15 0.65 -11.16 3.91
CA GLU A 15 1.38 -12.39 3.60
C GLU A 15 2.00 -12.37 2.20
N LYS A 16 1.29 -11.80 1.22
CA LYS A 16 1.84 -11.56 -0.13
C LYS A 16 3.02 -10.60 -0.10
N GLY A 17 2.97 -9.57 0.75
CA GLY A 17 4.10 -8.68 0.98
C GLY A 17 5.33 -9.41 1.55
N MET A 18 5.13 -10.30 2.53
CA MET A 18 6.20 -11.13 3.08
C MET A 18 6.81 -12.06 2.02
N LEU A 19 5.98 -12.67 1.18
CA LEU A 19 6.46 -13.51 0.07
C LEU A 19 7.27 -12.69 -0.94
N ALA A 20 6.80 -11.50 -1.29
CA ALA A 20 7.51 -10.60 -2.20
C ALA A 20 8.91 -10.21 -1.67
N ALA A 21 9.05 -10.00 -0.35
CA ALA A 21 10.35 -9.71 0.27
C ALA A 21 11.34 -10.88 0.15
N LYS A 22 10.87 -12.11 0.31
CA LYS A 22 11.72 -13.32 0.10
C LYS A 22 12.20 -13.39 -1.34
N LEU A 23 11.29 -13.27 -2.30
CA LEU A 23 11.63 -13.29 -3.72
C LEU A 23 12.58 -12.17 -4.10
N PHE A 24 12.40 -10.97 -3.55
CA PHE A 24 13.31 -9.84 -3.74
C PHE A 24 14.72 -10.17 -3.26
N SER A 25 14.85 -10.72 -2.06
CA SER A 25 16.15 -11.09 -1.48
C SER A 25 16.85 -12.19 -2.29
N GLU A 26 16.12 -13.18 -2.80
CA GLU A 26 16.67 -14.26 -3.62
C GLU A 26 17.16 -13.80 -4.99
N GLN A 27 16.58 -12.76 -5.56
CA GLN A 27 16.93 -12.23 -6.87
C GLN A 27 18.22 -11.41 -6.89
N ASN A 28 18.83 -11.10 -5.72
CA ASN A 28 19.99 -10.22 -5.60
C ASN A 28 19.83 -8.91 -6.40
N SER A 29 18.63 -8.28 -6.29
CA SER A 29 18.30 -7.06 -7.00
C SER A 29 19.16 -5.89 -6.51
N ASP A 30 19.59 -5.03 -7.41
CA ASP A 30 20.26 -3.75 -7.12
C ASP A 30 19.29 -2.60 -6.87
N ALA A 31 17.99 -2.89 -6.80
CA ALA A 31 16.96 -1.90 -6.50
C ALA A 31 17.13 -1.32 -5.09
N THR A 32 17.08 -0.02 -4.99
CA THR A 32 17.22 0.75 -3.74
C THR A 32 15.88 1.20 -3.17
N ALA A 33 14.78 0.94 -3.87
CA ALA A 33 13.44 1.30 -3.43
C ALA A 33 12.38 0.31 -3.92
N VAL A 34 11.34 0.13 -3.11
CA VAL A 34 10.15 -0.68 -3.40
C VAL A 34 8.90 0.14 -3.15
N LEU A 35 7.97 0.11 -4.09
CA LEU A 35 6.63 0.65 -3.93
C LEU A 35 5.64 -0.50 -3.78
N GLY A 36 4.99 -0.56 -2.62
CA GLY A 36 3.88 -1.47 -2.38
C GLY A 36 2.60 -0.95 -3.05
N PHE A 37 1.84 -1.85 -3.63
CA PHE A 37 0.53 -1.55 -4.23
C PHE A 37 -0.44 -0.93 -3.21
N ASN A 38 -0.35 -1.33 -1.95
CA ASN A 38 -1.04 -0.74 -0.81
C ASN A 38 -0.17 -0.83 0.45
N ASP A 39 -0.62 -0.21 1.55
CA ASP A 39 0.12 -0.19 2.81
C ASP A 39 0.25 -1.59 3.43
N GLU A 40 -0.74 -2.45 3.29
CA GLU A 40 -0.72 -3.79 3.88
C GLU A 40 0.38 -4.66 3.26
N ILE A 41 0.50 -4.65 1.92
CA ILE A 41 1.60 -5.31 1.21
C ILE A 41 2.95 -4.71 1.63
N ALA A 42 3.06 -3.38 1.65
CA ALA A 42 4.29 -2.71 2.01
C ALA A 42 4.74 -3.05 3.44
N LEU A 43 3.81 -3.12 4.41
CA LEU A 43 4.10 -3.52 5.78
C LEU A 43 4.53 -4.99 5.88
N GLY A 44 3.88 -5.89 5.15
CA GLY A 44 4.30 -7.29 5.07
C GLY A 44 5.70 -7.43 4.49
N PHE A 45 5.99 -6.68 3.44
CA PHE A 45 7.32 -6.60 2.86
C PHE A 45 8.35 -6.07 3.86
N CYS A 46 8.07 -4.95 4.55
CA CYS A 46 8.95 -4.38 5.57
C CYS A 46 9.28 -5.38 6.68
N LYS A 47 8.27 -6.12 7.16
CA LYS A 47 8.45 -7.13 8.19
C LYS A 47 9.46 -8.19 7.77
N GLU A 48 9.25 -8.77 6.60
CA GLU A 48 10.05 -9.92 6.16
C GLU A 48 11.45 -9.48 5.68
N ILE A 49 11.57 -8.37 4.97
CA ILE A 49 12.86 -7.90 4.47
C ILE A 49 13.81 -7.52 5.63
N ARG A 50 13.27 -6.93 6.71
CA ARG A 50 14.03 -6.65 7.93
C ARG A 50 14.46 -7.93 8.64
N ARG A 51 13.60 -8.97 8.66
CA ARG A 51 13.95 -10.30 9.19
C ARG A 51 15.08 -10.95 8.38
N LEU A 52 15.19 -10.65 7.09
CA LEU A 52 16.25 -11.10 6.21
C LEU A 52 17.55 -10.26 6.32
N GLY A 53 17.58 -9.26 7.21
CA GLY A 53 18.77 -8.49 7.56
C GLY A 53 18.94 -7.15 6.83
N TYR A 54 17.94 -6.71 6.04
CA TYR A 54 17.98 -5.40 5.41
C TYR A 54 17.51 -4.30 6.38
N GLU A 55 18.13 -3.14 6.31
CA GLU A 55 17.72 -1.95 7.03
C GLU A 55 16.79 -1.07 6.17
N ILE A 56 15.69 -0.60 6.77
CA ILE A 56 14.77 0.38 6.17
C ILE A 56 14.84 1.66 6.99
N PRO A 57 15.13 2.80 6.36
CA PRO A 57 15.40 3.05 4.93
C PRO A 57 16.89 2.91 4.54
N GLY A 58 17.74 2.35 5.41
CA GLY A 58 19.19 2.28 5.24
C GLY A 58 19.62 1.61 3.93
N ASP A 59 19.26 0.35 3.73
CA ASP A 59 19.58 -0.39 2.50
C ASP A 59 18.51 -0.21 1.44
N LEU A 60 17.23 -0.18 1.86
CA LEU A 60 16.08 -0.19 0.97
C LEU A 60 15.00 0.77 1.45
N SER A 61 14.61 1.70 0.60
CA SER A 61 13.42 2.53 0.82
C SER A 61 12.15 1.75 0.49
N VAL A 62 11.12 1.88 1.33
CA VAL A 62 9.82 1.23 1.07
C VAL A 62 8.71 2.24 1.20
N MET A 63 7.78 2.27 0.26
CA MET A 63 6.64 3.16 0.25
C MET A 63 5.35 2.38 -0.01
N GLY A 64 4.26 2.81 0.61
CA GLY A 64 2.91 2.29 0.39
C GLY A 64 1.96 3.32 -0.23
N ILE A 65 0.73 2.90 -0.38
CA ILE A 65 -0.41 3.71 -0.82
C ILE A 65 -1.59 3.36 0.08
N ASP A 66 -2.46 4.30 0.37
CA ASP A 66 -3.73 4.33 1.07
C ASP A 66 -3.70 5.24 2.32
N GLY A 67 -2.59 5.30 3.06
CA GLY A 67 -2.47 6.07 4.29
C GLY A 67 -3.29 5.48 5.45
N VAL A 68 -3.38 4.15 5.56
CA VAL A 68 -4.15 3.49 6.62
C VAL A 68 -3.57 3.75 8.00
N TYR A 69 -4.42 3.80 9.03
CA TYR A 69 -4.01 4.09 10.41
C TYR A 69 -3.00 3.10 10.99
N SER A 70 -3.01 1.85 10.52
CA SER A 70 -2.11 0.78 10.98
C SER A 70 -0.75 0.73 10.28
N ARG A 71 -0.37 1.77 9.52
CA ARG A 71 0.92 1.80 8.79
C ARG A 71 2.18 1.89 9.68
N ARG A 72 2.01 1.91 10.99
CA ARG A 72 3.12 1.85 11.93
C ARG A 72 3.52 0.41 12.23
N TYR A 73 4.74 0.07 11.93
CA TYR A 73 5.40 -1.15 12.39
C TYR A 73 6.36 -0.78 13.54
N PRO A 74 6.57 -1.58 14.59
CA PRO A 74 6.96 -1.14 15.95
C PRO A 74 7.80 0.13 16.07
N ASP A 75 8.79 0.30 15.22
CA ASP A 75 9.75 1.40 15.19
C ASP A 75 9.87 2.09 13.82
N LEU A 76 8.93 1.83 12.91
CA LEU A 76 8.91 2.34 11.54
C LEU A 76 7.51 2.90 11.22
N LEU A 77 7.44 4.14 10.77
CA LEU A 77 6.25 4.70 10.16
C LEU A 77 6.39 4.57 8.64
N LEU A 78 5.61 3.66 8.05
CA LEU A 78 5.63 3.46 6.60
C LEU A 78 5.29 4.77 5.88
N THR A 79 6.17 5.22 5.01
CA THR A 79 5.90 6.33 4.10
C THR A 79 4.81 5.93 3.12
N SER A 80 3.71 6.68 3.07
CA SER A 80 2.54 6.33 2.27
C SER A 80 1.88 7.56 1.67
N LEU A 81 1.31 7.40 0.47
CA LEU A 81 0.36 8.37 -0.10
C LEU A 81 -0.99 8.20 0.60
N GLU A 82 -1.44 9.26 1.26
CA GLU A 82 -2.72 9.24 1.98
C GLU A 82 -3.88 9.56 1.04
N LEU A 83 -4.74 8.58 0.85
CA LEU A 83 -6.05 8.77 0.24
C LEU A 83 -7.03 9.28 1.30
N ASN A 84 -8.01 10.08 0.89
CA ASN A 84 -9.11 10.48 1.77
C ASN A 84 -10.39 9.72 1.38
N PRO A 85 -10.62 8.51 1.92
CA PRO A 85 -11.75 7.67 1.52
C PRO A 85 -13.09 8.32 1.85
N ARG A 86 -13.16 9.13 2.90
CA ARG A 86 -14.37 9.88 3.24
C ARG A 86 -14.71 10.91 2.17
N ALA A 87 -13.75 11.75 1.79
CA ALA A 87 -13.94 12.75 0.73
C ALA A 87 -14.27 12.09 -0.62
N ILE A 88 -13.65 10.94 -0.91
CA ILE A 88 -13.95 10.15 -2.12
C ILE A 88 -15.41 9.67 -2.06
N GLY A 89 -15.86 9.09 -0.95
CA GLY A 89 -17.24 8.64 -0.76
C GLY A 89 -18.25 9.77 -0.87
N GLU A 90 -18.01 10.90 -0.21
CA GLU A 90 -18.85 12.10 -0.29
C GLU A 90 -18.97 12.59 -1.76
N LYS A 91 -17.85 12.61 -2.49
CA LYS A 91 -17.84 13.01 -3.90
C LYS A 91 -18.57 12.02 -4.82
N CYS A 92 -18.46 10.73 -4.56
CA CYS A 92 -19.21 9.71 -5.29
C CYS A 92 -20.72 9.91 -5.13
N VAL A 93 -21.19 10.17 -3.91
CA VAL A 93 -22.61 10.43 -3.64
C VAL A 93 -23.08 11.72 -4.33
N GLU A 94 -22.28 12.80 -4.23
CA GLU A 94 -22.60 14.07 -4.92
C GLU A 94 -22.77 13.87 -6.43
N VAL A 95 -21.81 13.17 -7.06
CA VAL A 95 -21.87 12.89 -8.51
C VAL A 95 -23.10 12.03 -8.85
N LEU A 96 -23.38 10.99 -8.06
CA LEU A 96 -24.53 10.11 -8.27
C LEU A 96 -25.86 10.88 -8.19
N LEU A 97 -26.04 11.72 -7.17
CA LEU A 97 -27.24 12.54 -7.02
C LEU A 97 -27.41 13.49 -8.21
N ASN A 98 -26.35 14.14 -8.66
CA ASN A 98 -26.40 14.99 -9.85
C ASN A 98 -26.83 14.22 -11.11
N VAL A 99 -26.36 12.97 -11.28
CA VAL A 99 -26.80 12.12 -12.40
C VAL A 99 -28.28 11.78 -12.29
N ILE A 100 -28.77 11.44 -11.09
CA ILE A 100 -30.20 11.14 -10.85
C ILE A 100 -31.08 12.34 -11.16
N ASP A 101 -30.65 13.55 -10.81
CA ASP A 101 -31.35 14.80 -11.05
C ASP A 101 -31.25 15.26 -12.51
N GLY A 102 -30.60 14.49 -13.39
CA GLY A 102 -30.45 14.84 -14.82
C GLY A 102 -29.41 15.93 -15.09
N ASN A 103 -28.60 16.30 -14.11
CA ASN A 103 -27.57 17.31 -14.27
C ASN A 103 -26.39 16.75 -15.09
N LYS A 104 -25.70 17.62 -15.82
CA LYS A 104 -24.44 17.25 -16.49
C LYS A 104 -23.31 17.10 -15.46
N VAL A 105 -22.65 15.96 -15.43
CA VAL A 105 -21.49 15.69 -14.59
C VAL A 105 -20.23 15.52 -15.45
N LYS A 106 -19.08 15.77 -14.86
CA LYS A 106 -17.80 15.46 -15.51
C LYS A 106 -17.61 13.94 -15.56
N TYR A 107 -17.16 13.41 -16.69
CA TYR A 107 -16.87 11.99 -16.87
C TYR A 107 -15.74 11.50 -15.98
N VAL A 108 -14.76 12.38 -15.67
CA VAL A 108 -13.64 12.08 -14.78
C VAL A 108 -13.59 13.15 -13.68
N THR A 109 -13.47 12.71 -12.45
CA THR A 109 -13.26 13.56 -11.27
C THR A 109 -11.93 13.21 -10.64
N HIS A 110 -11.01 14.18 -10.54
CA HIS A 110 -9.74 14.02 -9.84
C HIS A 110 -9.91 14.36 -8.36
N MET A 111 -9.47 13.45 -7.50
CA MET A 111 -9.41 13.70 -6.06
C MET A 111 -7.96 13.94 -5.63
N PRO A 112 -7.69 14.95 -4.80
CA PRO A 112 -6.34 15.20 -4.31
C PRO A 112 -5.92 14.07 -3.37
N VAL A 113 -4.64 13.69 -3.45
CA VAL A 113 -3.97 12.83 -2.47
C VAL A 113 -3.07 13.70 -1.59
N LYS A 114 -2.93 13.35 -0.33
CA LYS A 114 -1.96 13.99 0.56
C LYS A 114 -0.58 13.41 0.30
N GLY A 115 0.44 14.26 0.35
CA GLY A 115 1.82 13.87 0.10
C GLY A 115 2.32 12.77 1.04
N PRO A 116 3.37 12.05 0.65
CA PRO A 116 3.86 10.94 1.45
C PRO A 116 4.43 11.43 2.79
N GLU A 117 3.92 10.86 3.88
CA GLU A 117 4.44 11.05 5.22
C GLU A 117 4.95 9.71 5.77
N GLY A 118 6.09 9.72 6.45
CA GLY A 118 6.71 8.53 7.05
C GLY A 118 8.22 8.63 7.11
N ASP A 119 8.85 7.55 7.59
CA ASP A 119 10.31 7.47 7.80
C ASP A 119 10.97 6.28 7.07
N SER A 120 10.22 5.56 6.25
CA SER A 120 10.68 4.38 5.52
C SER A 120 11.33 4.68 4.15
N VAL A 121 11.48 5.95 3.80
CA VAL A 121 12.13 6.39 2.57
C VAL A 121 13.26 7.36 2.90
N ARG A 122 14.42 7.19 2.27
CA ARG A 122 15.56 8.11 2.40
C ARG A 122 15.85 8.84 1.10
N ASN A 123 16.48 10.01 1.23
CA ASN A 123 17.06 10.72 0.09
C ASN A 123 18.43 10.12 -0.25
N LEU A 124 18.64 9.70 -1.49
CA LEU A 124 19.92 9.17 -1.97
C LEU A 124 20.91 10.25 -2.41
N ARG A 125 20.45 11.54 -2.48
CA ARG A 125 21.25 12.66 -2.96
C ARG A 125 21.79 13.56 -1.84
N SER A 126 21.60 13.14 -0.59
CA SER A 126 22.10 13.88 0.59
C SER A 126 23.51 13.44 0.97
#